data_b6ac6fa0ad1f404690633f68c9777061
#
_entry.id   b6ac6fa0ad1f404690633f68c9777061
#
_cell.length_a   1.000
_cell.length_b   1.000
_cell.length_c   1.000
_cell.angle_alpha   90.00
_cell.angle_beta   90.00
_cell.angle_gamma   90.00
#
_symmetry.space_group_name_H-M   'P 1'
#
loop_
_entity.id
_entity.type
_entity.pdbx_description
1 polymer ?
#
loop_
_entity_poly.entity_id
_entity_poly.type
_entity_poly.pdbx_seq_one_letter_code
_entity_poly.pdbx_strand_id
1 'polypeptide(L)'
;MKNLRKIGSKDFPLIVSWYKGHKQAVPDPRALSNTGFIVDNRVAGWVLLTNSNIALIEGIISDPSSIPSLRRESLNKLVGFLIDFCLAAGYTQIIGITKHPRIDLLGKRYGFKTLPDHKILYLNAADDGDNEKD
;
A
#
# COMPACT_ATOMS: atom_id res chain seq x y z
N MET A 1 -9.89 -14.46 -8.05
CA MET A 1 -9.68 -13.29 -8.93
C MET A 1 -8.59 -13.60 -9.92
N LYS A 2 -8.88 -13.44 -11.19
CA LYS A 2 -7.93 -13.65 -12.26
C LYS A 2 -6.91 -12.51 -12.24
N ASN A 3 -5.63 -12.77 -12.48
CA ASN A 3 -4.55 -11.78 -12.53
C ASN A 3 -4.17 -11.14 -11.18
N LEU A 4 -4.66 -11.68 -10.08
CA LEU A 4 -4.19 -11.31 -8.75
C LEU A 4 -3.20 -12.38 -8.29
N ARG A 5 -2.05 -11.92 -7.79
CA ARG A 5 -1.05 -12.83 -7.28
C ARG A 5 -0.25 -12.20 -6.14
N LYS A 6 0.35 -13.04 -5.33
CA LYS A 6 1.21 -12.60 -4.24
C LYS A 6 2.51 -12.03 -4.80
N ILE A 7 2.99 -10.94 -4.20
CA ILE A 7 4.25 -10.33 -4.58
C ILE A 7 5.41 -11.22 -4.13
N GLY A 8 6.34 -11.48 -5.05
CA GLY A 8 7.59 -12.15 -4.77
C GLY A 8 8.78 -11.24 -5.01
N SER A 9 9.97 -11.69 -4.62
CA SER A 9 11.19 -10.88 -4.76
C SER A 9 11.47 -10.47 -6.19
N LYS A 10 11.11 -11.28 -7.17
CA LYS A 10 11.31 -10.98 -8.59
C LYS A 10 10.40 -9.86 -9.11
N ASP A 11 9.41 -9.46 -8.32
CA ASP A 11 8.53 -8.36 -8.70
C ASP A 11 9.10 -6.99 -8.34
N PHE A 12 10.11 -6.96 -7.48
CA PHE A 12 10.66 -5.70 -6.98
C PHE A 12 11.20 -4.78 -8.07
N PRO A 13 11.94 -5.25 -9.08
CA PRO A 13 12.39 -4.34 -10.13
C PRO A 13 11.26 -3.58 -10.82
N LEU A 14 10.14 -4.24 -11.07
CA LEU A 14 8.97 -3.60 -11.66
C LEU A 14 8.36 -2.58 -10.70
N ILE A 15 8.17 -2.96 -9.45
CA ILE A 15 7.59 -2.07 -8.44
C ILE A 15 8.49 -0.86 -8.20
N VAL A 16 9.79 -1.04 -8.14
CA VAL A 16 10.76 0.06 -8.02
C VAL A 16 10.60 1.03 -9.19
N SER A 17 10.42 0.51 -10.41
CA SER A 17 10.22 1.36 -11.58
C SER A 17 8.95 2.20 -11.46
N TRP A 18 7.90 1.68 -10.81
CA TRP A 18 6.67 2.45 -10.57
C TRP A 18 6.90 3.60 -9.58
N TYR A 19 7.62 3.34 -8.47
CA TYR A 19 7.97 4.41 -7.53
C TYR A 19 8.77 5.51 -8.21
N LYS A 20 9.76 5.14 -9.00
CA LYS A 20 10.58 6.10 -9.74
C LYS A 20 9.75 6.88 -10.77
N GLY A 21 8.84 6.21 -11.46
CA GLY A 21 7.96 6.85 -12.43
C GLY A 21 7.03 7.87 -11.80
N HIS A 22 6.62 7.67 -10.55
CA HIS A 22 5.84 8.64 -9.78
C HIS A 22 6.71 9.67 -9.07
N LYS A 23 8.02 9.60 -9.21
CA LYS A 23 8.98 10.47 -8.52
C LYS A 23 8.84 10.37 -7.00
N GLN A 24 8.56 9.17 -6.52
CA GLN A 24 8.46 8.86 -5.10
C GLN A 24 9.70 8.12 -4.63
N ALA A 25 10.05 8.30 -3.36
CA ALA A 25 11.15 7.56 -2.75
C ALA A 25 10.83 6.06 -2.78
N VAL A 26 11.82 5.27 -3.21
CA VAL A 26 11.69 3.81 -3.22
C VAL A 26 11.78 3.31 -1.78
N PRO A 27 10.78 2.55 -1.29
CA PRO A 27 10.86 2.04 0.07
C PRO A 27 11.94 0.97 0.20
N ASP A 28 12.53 0.88 1.39
CA ASP A 28 13.39 -0.25 1.73
C ASP A 28 12.53 -1.51 1.71
N PRO A 29 12.91 -2.57 0.97
CA PRO A 29 12.14 -3.81 0.96
C PRO A 29 11.88 -4.39 2.35
N ARG A 30 12.78 -4.14 3.31
CA ARG A 30 12.64 -4.61 4.68
C ARG A 30 11.56 -3.87 5.45
N ALA A 31 11.15 -2.69 4.98
CA ALA A 31 10.09 -1.90 5.60
C ALA A 31 8.70 -2.33 5.14
N LEU A 32 8.61 -3.11 4.07
CA LEU A 32 7.35 -3.64 3.57
C LEU A 32 7.06 -4.98 4.24
N SER A 33 5.77 -5.26 4.44
CA SER A 33 5.38 -6.56 4.98
C SER A 33 5.69 -7.67 3.96
N ASN A 34 5.69 -8.92 4.41
CA ASN A 34 5.85 -10.06 3.52
C ASN A 34 4.53 -10.50 2.87
N THR A 35 3.46 -9.75 3.10
CA THR A 35 2.13 -10.05 2.54
C THR A 35 1.70 -8.91 1.64
N GLY A 36 2.01 -9.04 0.37
CA GLY A 36 1.65 -8.07 -0.65
C GLY A 36 1.07 -8.76 -1.87
N PHE A 37 0.28 -8.01 -2.62
CA PHE A 37 -0.42 -8.53 -3.79
C PHE A 37 -0.31 -7.54 -4.95
N ILE A 38 -0.32 -8.10 -6.15
CA ILE A 38 -0.27 -7.33 -7.39
C ILE A 38 -1.45 -7.76 -8.25
N VAL A 39 -2.10 -6.78 -8.88
CA VAL A 39 -3.27 -7.00 -9.73
C VAL A 39 -2.96 -6.52 -11.14
N ASP A 40 -3.18 -7.39 -12.12
CA ASP A 40 -3.04 -7.10 -13.55
C ASP A 40 -1.65 -6.55 -13.94
N ASN A 41 -0.63 -6.77 -13.11
CA ASN A 41 0.68 -6.14 -13.25
C ASN A 41 0.61 -4.60 -13.38
N ARG A 42 -0.41 -3.99 -12.77
CA ARG A 42 -0.63 -2.54 -12.81
C ARG A 42 -0.62 -1.87 -11.46
N VAL A 43 -1.03 -2.56 -10.42
CA VAL A 43 -1.08 -2.00 -9.06
C VAL A 43 -0.60 -3.03 -8.07
N ALA A 44 0.02 -2.55 -7.01
CA ALA A 44 0.49 -3.39 -5.91
C ALA A 44 0.16 -2.74 -4.58
N GLY A 45 0.03 -3.54 -3.53
CA GLY A 45 -0.19 -3.06 -2.19
C GLY A 45 0.07 -4.17 -1.19
N TRP A 46 0.26 -3.77 0.06
CA TRP A 46 0.63 -4.68 1.14
C TRP A 46 -0.32 -4.55 2.32
N VAL A 47 -0.45 -5.63 3.07
CA VAL A 47 -1.12 -5.61 4.36
C VAL A 47 -0.11 -5.97 5.44
N LEU A 48 -0.16 -5.25 6.55
CA LEU A 48 0.60 -5.58 7.74
C LEU A 48 -0.39 -6.12 8.78
N LEU A 49 -0.27 -7.41 9.08
CA LEU A 49 -1.12 -8.07 10.05
C LEU A 49 -0.45 -7.98 11.42
N THR A 50 -1.10 -7.30 12.35
CA THR A 50 -0.54 -7.14 13.70
C THR A 50 -0.99 -8.28 14.60
N ASN A 51 -0.45 -8.33 15.81
CA ASN A 51 -0.86 -9.30 16.82
C ASN A 51 -2.07 -8.82 17.65
N SER A 52 -2.76 -7.77 17.18
CA SER A 52 -4.03 -7.32 17.76
C SER A 52 -5.14 -7.52 16.72
N ASN A 53 -6.26 -6.82 16.87
CA ASN A 53 -7.34 -6.87 15.89
C ASN A 53 -7.21 -5.82 14.78
N ILE A 54 -6.05 -5.17 14.67
CA ILE A 54 -5.79 -4.11 13.69
C ILE A 54 -4.90 -4.64 12.59
N ALA A 55 -5.30 -4.38 11.34
CA ALA A 55 -4.45 -4.59 10.16
C ALA A 55 -4.21 -3.26 9.47
N LEU A 56 -3.06 -3.12 8.81
CA LEU A 56 -2.74 -1.93 8.03
C LEU A 56 -2.67 -2.28 6.55
N ILE A 57 -3.22 -1.41 5.72
CA ILE A 57 -3.01 -1.44 4.28
C ILE A 57 -2.00 -0.34 3.95
N GLU A 58 -0.92 -0.71 3.29
CA GLU A 58 0.18 0.20 3.04
C GLU A 58 0.79 0.02 1.66
N GLY A 59 1.55 1.01 1.23
CA GLY A 59 2.42 0.89 0.07
C GLY A 59 1.71 0.78 -1.27
N ILE A 60 0.44 1.18 -1.36
CA ILE A 60 -0.28 1.09 -2.64
C ILE A 60 0.44 1.93 -3.68
N ILE A 61 0.81 1.30 -4.77
CA ILE A 61 1.51 1.93 -5.88
C ILE A 61 0.97 1.39 -7.20
N SER A 62 0.92 2.23 -8.22
CA SER A 62 0.44 1.84 -9.53
C SER A 62 1.48 2.11 -10.60
N ASP A 63 1.36 1.41 -11.73
CA ASP A 63 2.19 1.65 -12.90
C ASP A 63 1.78 2.98 -13.55
N PRO A 64 2.64 4.01 -13.53
CA PRO A 64 2.29 5.31 -14.07
C PRO A 64 2.12 5.32 -15.58
N SER A 65 2.65 4.33 -16.28
CA SER A 65 2.54 4.23 -17.74
C SER A 65 1.26 3.51 -18.18
N SER A 66 0.51 2.92 -17.27
CA SER A 66 -0.71 2.20 -17.62
C SER A 66 -1.84 3.18 -17.99
N ILE A 67 -2.80 2.69 -18.77
CA ILE A 67 -3.98 3.47 -19.15
C ILE A 67 -4.77 3.83 -17.88
N PRO A 68 -5.10 5.13 -17.67
CA PRO A 68 -5.73 5.54 -16.40
C PRO A 68 -7.01 4.80 -16.03
N SER A 69 -7.88 4.49 -17.00
CA SER A 69 -9.12 3.76 -16.71
C SER A 69 -8.84 2.34 -16.24
N LEU A 70 -7.87 1.65 -16.84
CA LEU A 70 -7.47 0.31 -16.44
C LEU A 70 -6.76 0.31 -15.09
N ARG A 71 -5.96 1.33 -14.85
CA ARG A 71 -5.29 1.50 -13.55
C ARG A 71 -6.29 1.68 -12.43
N ARG A 72 -7.32 2.50 -12.63
CA ARG A 72 -8.38 2.68 -11.64
C ARG A 72 -9.15 1.39 -11.38
N GLU A 73 -9.45 0.64 -12.43
CA GLU A 73 -10.13 -0.65 -12.30
C GLU A 73 -9.30 -1.63 -11.49
N SER A 74 -8.00 -1.74 -11.79
CA SER A 74 -7.09 -2.64 -11.06
C SER A 74 -6.93 -2.19 -9.60
N LEU A 75 -6.86 -0.88 -9.36
CA LEU A 75 -6.77 -0.34 -8.00
C LEU A 75 -8.01 -0.67 -7.18
N ASN A 76 -9.19 -0.53 -7.77
CA ASN A 76 -10.43 -0.87 -7.09
C ASN A 76 -10.47 -2.35 -6.72
N LYS A 77 -10.06 -3.22 -7.62
CA LYS A 77 -9.97 -4.66 -7.33
C LYS A 77 -9.00 -4.94 -6.20
N LEU A 78 -7.83 -4.31 -6.22
CA LEU A 78 -6.80 -4.52 -5.20
C LEU A 78 -7.31 -4.10 -3.83
N VAL A 79 -7.87 -2.89 -3.70
CA VAL A 79 -8.33 -2.39 -2.40
C VAL A 79 -9.43 -3.28 -1.84
N GLY A 80 -10.41 -3.66 -2.67
CA GLY A 80 -11.45 -4.59 -2.25
C GLY A 80 -10.89 -5.92 -1.77
N PHE A 81 -9.93 -6.47 -2.51
CA PHE A 81 -9.28 -7.72 -2.12
C PHE A 81 -8.52 -7.59 -0.80
N LEU A 82 -7.76 -6.51 -0.62
CA LEU A 82 -6.97 -6.33 0.62
C LEU A 82 -7.88 -6.19 1.84
N ILE A 83 -9.01 -5.50 1.70
CA ILE A 83 -9.99 -5.40 2.79
C ILE A 83 -10.55 -6.77 3.12
N ASP A 84 -11.00 -7.51 2.12
CA ASP A 84 -11.57 -8.84 2.31
C ASP A 84 -10.54 -9.80 2.91
N PHE A 85 -9.29 -9.70 2.50
CA PHE A 85 -8.20 -10.49 3.04
C PHE A 85 -8.04 -10.25 4.55
N CYS A 86 -8.02 -8.99 4.96
CA CYS A 86 -7.89 -8.62 6.37
C CYS A 86 -9.07 -9.14 7.20
N LEU A 87 -10.28 -8.96 6.69
CA LEU A 87 -11.49 -9.42 7.39
C LEU A 87 -11.53 -10.94 7.51
N ALA A 88 -11.17 -11.65 6.43
CA ALA A 88 -11.12 -13.11 6.45
C ALA A 88 -10.06 -13.65 7.42
N ALA A 89 -9.01 -12.87 7.63
CA ALA A 89 -7.96 -13.25 8.61
C ALA A 89 -8.33 -12.90 10.05
N GLY A 90 -9.53 -12.37 10.30
CA GLY A 90 -10.05 -12.10 11.64
C GLY A 90 -9.82 -10.71 12.17
N TYR A 91 -9.34 -9.79 11.34
CA TYR A 91 -9.09 -8.41 11.75
C TYR A 91 -10.39 -7.61 11.66
N THR A 92 -10.66 -6.78 12.66
CA THR A 92 -11.89 -6.00 12.76
C THR A 92 -11.68 -4.51 12.54
N GLN A 93 -10.44 -4.06 12.61
CA GLN A 93 -10.07 -2.68 12.32
C GLN A 93 -8.99 -2.66 11.24
N ILE A 94 -9.20 -1.83 10.23
CA ILE A 94 -8.27 -1.71 9.12
C ILE A 94 -7.88 -0.24 8.99
N ILE A 95 -6.57 0.04 9.03
CA ILE A 95 -6.03 1.38 8.91
C ILE A 95 -5.32 1.48 7.57
N GLY A 96 -5.67 2.48 6.79
CA GLY A 96 -4.98 2.81 5.55
C GLY A 96 -4.19 4.10 5.72
N ILE A 97 -2.96 4.11 5.22
CA ILE A 97 -2.11 5.30 5.24
C ILE A 97 -1.81 5.66 3.79
N THR A 98 -2.22 6.86 3.39
CA THR A 98 -2.02 7.30 2.00
C THR A 98 -1.84 8.81 1.93
N LYS A 99 -1.07 9.25 0.95
CA LYS A 99 -0.97 10.66 0.56
C LYS A 99 -1.84 10.97 -0.65
N HIS A 100 -2.38 9.95 -1.30
CA HIS A 100 -3.00 10.10 -2.62
C HIS A 100 -4.50 10.37 -2.49
N PRO A 101 -5.01 11.51 -3.05
CA PRO A 101 -6.42 11.86 -2.93
C PRO A 101 -7.38 10.81 -3.48
N ARG A 102 -7.00 10.12 -4.56
CA ARG A 102 -7.84 9.09 -5.17
C ARG A 102 -7.98 7.86 -4.28
N ILE A 103 -6.91 7.49 -3.58
CA ILE A 103 -6.95 6.37 -2.64
C ILE A 103 -7.82 6.75 -1.45
N ASP A 104 -7.73 8.00 -0.98
CA ASP A 104 -8.60 8.50 0.07
C ASP A 104 -10.08 8.43 -0.34
N LEU A 105 -10.42 8.87 -1.56
CA LEU A 105 -11.77 8.77 -2.08
C LEU A 105 -12.24 7.33 -2.18
N LEU A 106 -11.39 6.44 -2.68
CA LEU A 106 -11.72 5.03 -2.80
C LEU A 106 -11.97 4.41 -1.43
N GLY A 107 -11.12 4.75 -0.44
CA GLY A 107 -11.30 4.29 0.93
C GLY A 107 -12.66 4.70 1.50
N LYS A 108 -13.08 5.93 1.26
CA LYS A 108 -14.39 6.41 1.71
C LYS A 108 -15.54 5.60 1.12
N ARG A 109 -15.41 5.15 -0.13
CA ARG A 109 -16.42 4.28 -0.76
C ARG A 109 -16.55 2.93 -0.04
N TYR A 110 -15.45 2.46 0.55
CA TYR A 110 -15.44 1.21 1.32
C TYR A 110 -15.77 1.43 2.80
N GLY A 111 -16.11 2.66 3.21
CA GLY A 111 -16.51 2.95 4.57
C GLY A 111 -15.38 3.44 5.49
N PHE A 112 -14.20 3.71 4.95
CA PHE A 112 -13.13 4.31 5.75
C PHE A 112 -13.49 5.74 6.13
N LYS A 113 -13.09 6.12 7.33
CA LYS A 113 -13.24 7.49 7.85
C LYS A 113 -11.85 8.09 8.01
N THR A 114 -11.72 9.35 7.64
CA THR A 114 -10.48 10.09 7.84
C THR A 114 -10.38 10.60 9.27
N LEU A 115 -9.19 10.54 9.85
CA LEU A 115 -8.91 11.05 11.18
C LEU A 115 -8.04 12.32 11.05
N PRO A 116 -8.65 13.51 10.84
CA PRO A 116 -7.87 14.70 10.48
C PRO A 116 -7.03 15.25 11.63
N ASP A 117 -7.36 14.93 12.87
CA ASP A 117 -6.62 15.41 14.05
C ASP A 117 -5.40 14.56 14.38
N HIS A 118 -5.11 13.55 13.57
CA HIS A 118 -4.03 12.62 13.80
C HIS A 118 -2.90 12.88 12.82
N LYS A 119 -1.68 12.64 13.28
CA LYS A 119 -0.47 12.75 12.45
C LYS A 119 0.28 11.45 12.50
N ILE A 120 1.00 11.18 11.42
CA ILE A 120 1.92 10.05 11.36
C ILE A 120 3.27 10.55 11.86
N LEU A 121 3.79 9.90 12.90
CA LEU A 121 5.12 10.14 13.40
C LEU A 121 6.04 9.03 12.89
N TYR A 122 7.19 9.41 12.39
CA TYR A 122 8.12 8.49 11.78
C TYR A 122 9.51 8.64 12.39
N LEU A 123 10.07 7.55 12.85
CA LEU A 123 11.46 7.47 13.30
C LEU A 123 12.11 6.29 12.61
N ASN A 124 13.22 6.53 11.92
CA ASN A 124 14.03 5.47 11.36
C ASN A 124 15.30 5.32 12.18
N ALA A 125 15.29 4.36 13.10
CA ALA A 125 16.42 4.14 14.00
C ALA A 125 17.69 3.66 13.29
N ALA A 126 17.55 3.17 12.06
CA ALA A 126 18.68 2.73 11.25
C ALA A 126 19.29 3.85 10.42
N ASP A 127 18.71 5.05 10.45
CA ASP A 127 19.13 6.19 9.65
C ASP A 127 20.02 7.11 10.50
N ASP A 128 21.31 6.79 10.53
CA ASP A 128 22.27 7.50 11.39
C ASP A 128 22.63 8.90 10.88
N GLY A 129 22.66 9.06 9.57
CA GLY A 129 23.17 10.28 8.97
C GLY A 129 22.27 11.48 9.14
N ASP A 130 20.96 11.31 9.11
CA ASP A 130 20.02 12.41 9.14
C ASP A 130 19.74 12.92 10.55
N ASN A 131 19.85 12.05 11.54
CA ASN A 131 19.58 12.41 12.92
C ASN A 131 20.63 13.31 13.54
N GLU A 132 21.81 13.31 13.01
CA GLU A 132 22.94 14.06 13.57
C GLU A 132 23.01 15.50 13.09
N LYS A 133 22.17 15.89 12.14
CA LYS A 133 22.26 17.20 11.50
C LYS A 133 21.40 18.26 12.18
N ASP A 134 20.66 17.88 13.12
CA ASP A 134 19.77 18.82 13.84
C ASP A 134 20.42 19.49 15.06
#